data_44ff5e5f21a77fd065702955f9fbf576
#
_entry.id   44ff5e5f21a77fd065702955f9fbf576
#
_cell.length_a   1.000
_cell.length_b   1.000
_cell.length_c   1.000
_cell.angle_alpha   90.00
_cell.angle_beta   90.00
_cell.angle_gamma   90.00
#
_symmetry.space_group_name_H-M   'P 1'
#
loop_
_entity.id
_entity.type
_entity.pdbx_description
1 polymer ?
#
loop_
_entity_poly.entity_id
_entity_poly.type
_entity_poly.pdbx_seq_one_letter_code
_entity_poly.pdbx_strand_id
1 'polypeptide(L)'
;MFEISSDNPASGRLLYFRSEFSLDTEPKPLGGVASLLINDVQLEINEDGRLLYVWGYCPEQSWRTAVLKPPEATGAQLRWNGRSIPRGASLRLNESGPWDILFDPIGQNLRIGSTIVGDQFVAFAPGATAELSHGSLVCLWLKLSARV
;
A
#
# COMPACT_ATOMS: atom_id res chain seq x y z
N MET A 1 10.70 9.37 -1.74
CA MET A 1 10.81 9.00 -3.14
C MET A 1 11.13 7.52 -3.27
N PHE A 2 10.65 6.89 -4.34
CA PHE A 2 10.76 5.44 -4.51
C PHE A 2 11.61 5.08 -5.72
N GLU A 3 12.38 4.00 -5.57
CA GLU A 3 13.11 3.38 -6.67
C GLU A 3 12.47 2.05 -7.02
N ILE A 4 12.41 1.73 -8.31
CA ILE A 4 11.85 0.47 -8.81
C ILE A 4 12.99 -0.48 -9.15
N SER A 5 12.90 -1.71 -8.63
CA SER A 5 13.80 -2.82 -8.97
C SER A 5 13.03 -3.83 -9.83
N SER A 6 13.71 -4.43 -10.80
CA SER A 6 13.10 -5.45 -11.65
C SER A 6 12.89 -6.80 -10.96
N ASP A 7 13.32 -6.94 -9.71
CA ASP A 7 13.12 -8.18 -8.95
C ASP A 7 11.64 -8.42 -8.65
N ASN A 8 11.24 -9.69 -8.59
CA ASN A 8 9.86 -10.03 -8.29
C ASN A 8 9.50 -9.70 -6.84
N PRO A 9 8.29 -9.17 -6.58
CA PRO A 9 7.80 -9.00 -5.23
C PRO A 9 7.48 -10.35 -4.59
N ALA A 10 7.33 -10.37 -3.27
CA ALA A 10 6.86 -11.55 -2.55
C ALA A 10 5.43 -11.91 -2.96
N SER A 11 5.12 -13.20 -2.99
CA SER A 11 3.76 -13.68 -3.21
C SER A 11 3.00 -13.80 -1.89
N GLY A 12 1.66 -13.77 -1.97
CA GLY A 12 0.80 -13.87 -0.81
C GLY A 12 -0.56 -13.27 -1.05
N ARG A 13 -1.29 -13.04 0.03
CA ARG A 13 -2.65 -12.49 -0.01
C ARG A 13 -2.78 -11.30 0.93
N LEU A 14 -3.60 -10.34 0.54
CA LEU A 14 -4.00 -9.23 1.40
C LEU A 14 -5.42 -9.50 1.91
N LEU A 15 -5.59 -9.45 3.23
CA LEU A 15 -6.84 -9.74 3.91
C LEU A 15 -7.32 -8.51 4.68
N TYR A 16 -8.64 -8.38 4.83
CA TYR A 16 -9.24 -7.40 5.70
C TYR A 16 -9.97 -8.08 6.84
N PHE A 17 -9.60 -7.75 8.07
CA PHE A 17 -10.19 -8.28 9.30
C PHE A 17 -11.20 -7.27 9.86
N ARG A 18 -12.48 -7.55 9.65
CA ARG A 18 -13.55 -6.58 9.94
C ARG A 18 -13.69 -6.28 11.42
N SER A 19 -13.44 -7.28 12.29
CA SER A 19 -13.54 -7.08 13.74
C SER A 19 -12.44 -6.19 14.30
N GLU A 20 -11.32 -6.07 13.58
CA GLU A 20 -10.17 -5.26 13.99
C GLU A 20 -10.03 -3.99 13.16
N PHE A 21 -10.88 -3.82 12.13
CA PHE A 21 -10.79 -2.72 11.17
C PHE A 21 -9.40 -2.62 10.53
N SER A 22 -8.77 -3.75 10.26
CA SER A 22 -7.38 -3.76 9.82
C SER A 22 -7.12 -4.63 8.61
N LEU A 23 -6.14 -4.20 7.84
CA LEU A 23 -5.51 -4.96 6.76
C LEU A 23 -4.36 -5.77 7.32
N ASP A 24 -4.12 -6.95 6.76
CA ASP A 24 -2.90 -7.72 7.01
C ASP A 24 -2.56 -8.60 5.82
N THR A 25 -1.30 -8.94 5.71
CA THR A 25 -0.76 -9.75 4.61
C THR A 25 -0.38 -11.14 5.13
N GLU A 26 -0.70 -12.18 4.37
CA GLU A 26 -0.35 -13.56 4.67
C GLU A 26 0.27 -14.27 3.46
N PRO A 27 1.42 -14.92 3.62
CA PRO A 27 2.34 -14.83 4.73
C PRO A 27 3.08 -13.50 4.74
N LYS A 28 3.52 -13.04 5.92
CA LYS A 28 4.29 -11.80 6.02
C LYS A 28 5.75 -12.08 5.67
N PRO A 29 6.32 -11.37 4.70
CA PRO A 29 7.76 -11.41 4.49
C PRO A 29 8.52 -10.98 5.75
N LEU A 30 9.64 -11.63 6.02
CA LEU A 30 10.47 -11.34 7.18
C LEU A 30 11.36 -10.11 6.94
N GLY A 31 11.79 -9.49 8.03
CA GLY A 31 12.79 -8.42 7.99
C GLY A 31 12.24 -7.00 8.12
N GLY A 32 10.94 -6.85 8.38
CA GLY A 32 10.36 -5.52 8.60
C GLY A 32 10.92 -4.86 9.85
N VAL A 33 11.27 -3.59 9.75
CA VAL A 33 11.88 -2.82 10.85
C VAL A 33 11.19 -1.47 11.08
N ALA A 34 10.46 -0.96 10.11
CA ALA A 34 9.82 0.34 10.18
C ALA A 34 8.68 0.40 9.14
N SER A 35 7.96 1.49 9.08
CA SER A 35 6.87 1.61 8.12
C SER A 35 6.71 3.03 7.57
N LEU A 36 6.11 3.10 6.38
CA LEU A 36 5.56 4.33 5.80
C LEU A 36 4.05 4.31 6.02
N LEU A 37 3.46 5.46 6.33
CA LEU A 37 2.02 5.58 6.55
C LEU A 37 1.35 6.32 5.41
N ILE A 38 0.24 5.74 4.94
CA ILE A 38 -0.75 6.41 4.09
C ILE A 38 -2.07 6.35 4.86
N ASN A 39 -2.59 7.49 5.27
CA ASN A 39 -3.62 7.55 6.32
C ASN A 39 -3.09 6.76 7.54
N ASP A 40 -3.78 5.69 7.94
CA ASP A 40 -3.30 4.79 9.00
C ASP A 40 -2.87 3.43 8.47
N VAL A 41 -2.83 3.27 7.16
CA VAL A 41 -2.33 2.06 6.50
C VAL A 41 -0.81 2.11 6.47
N GLN A 42 -0.18 1.00 6.80
CA GLN A 42 1.26 0.90 6.93
C GLN A 42 1.86 0.09 5.79
N LEU A 43 2.91 0.62 5.22
CA LEU A 43 3.75 -0.07 4.25
C LEU A 43 5.03 -0.46 5.00
N GLU A 44 5.18 -1.74 5.31
CA GLU A 44 6.34 -2.24 6.06
C GLU A 44 7.58 -2.22 5.20
N ILE A 45 8.70 -1.73 5.76
CA ILE A 45 9.99 -1.67 5.07
C ILE A 45 11.05 -2.43 5.86
N ASN A 46 12.03 -2.98 5.13
CA ASN A 46 13.21 -3.60 5.74
C ASN A 46 14.34 -2.57 5.95
N GLU A 47 15.49 -3.03 6.41
CA GLU A 47 16.65 -2.16 6.70
C GLU A 47 17.15 -1.40 5.47
N ASP A 48 16.95 -1.95 4.28
CA ASP A 48 17.37 -1.33 3.02
C ASP A 48 16.29 -0.38 2.46
N GLY A 49 15.15 -0.24 3.14
CA GLY A 49 14.03 0.57 2.69
C GLY A 49 13.11 -0.13 1.68
N ARG A 50 13.32 -1.42 1.44
CA ARG A 50 12.47 -2.19 0.53
C ARG A 50 11.09 -2.39 1.15
N LEU A 51 10.04 -2.12 0.36
CA LEU A 51 8.66 -2.35 0.78
C LEU A 51 8.36 -3.85 0.76
N LEU A 52 7.85 -4.36 1.88
CA LEU A 52 7.63 -5.80 2.07
C LEU A 52 6.15 -6.18 1.96
N TYR A 53 5.27 -5.46 2.66
CA TYR A 53 3.85 -5.77 2.68
C TYR A 53 3.04 -4.62 3.27
N VAL A 54 1.72 -4.73 3.13
CA VAL A 54 0.74 -3.75 3.63
C VAL A 54 0.02 -4.33 4.83
N TRP A 55 -0.21 -3.49 5.84
CA TRP A 55 -0.98 -3.84 7.04
C TRP A 55 -1.53 -2.58 7.70
N GLY A 56 -2.36 -2.73 8.72
CA GLY A 56 -2.73 -1.64 9.59
C GLY A 56 -4.19 -1.23 9.53
N TYR A 57 -4.50 -0.20 10.28
CA TYR A 57 -5.86 0.26 10.52
C TYR A 57 -6.46 0.92 9.28
N CYS A 58 -7.66 0.49 8.91
CA CYS A 58 -8.36 0.98 7.73
C CYS A 58 -9.87 0.77 7.90
N PRO A 59 -10.55 1.59 8.73
CA PRO A 59 -11.94 1.31 9.10
C PRO A 59 -12.89 1.46 7.92
N GLU A 60 -13.79 0.47 7.74
CA GLU A 60 -14.77 0.47 6.67
C GLU A 60 -15.67 1.71 6.69
N GLN A 61 -15.89 2.29 7.85
CA GLN A 61 -16.73 3.48 7.99
C GLN A 61 -16.20 4.69 7.22
N SER A 62 -14.92 4.71 6.91
CA SER A 62 -14.29 5.77 6.13
C SER A 62 -14.29 5.51 4.62
N TRP A 63 -14.70 4.32 4.19
CA TRP A 63 -14.72 3.97 2.78
C TRP A 63 -15.97 4.50 2.10
N ARG A 64 -15.82 4.97 0.87
CA ARG A 64 -16.95 5.29 -0.01
C ARG A 64 -17.02 4.24 -1.11
N THR A 65 -18.23 3.76 -1.39
CA THR A 65 -18.47 2.79 -2.46
C THR A 65 -18.30 3.47 -3.82
N ALA A 66 -17.57 2.80 -4.71
CA ALA A 66 -17.35 3.28 -6.06
C ALA A 66 -17.13 2.09 -7.01
N VAL A 67 -17.33 2.31 -8.28
CA VAL A 67 -16.91 1.38 -9.32
C VAL A 67 -15.47 1.74 -9.66
N LEU A 68 -14.54 0.80 -9.47
CA LEU A 68 -13.13 1.03 -9.68
C LEU A 68 -12.60 0.18 -10.83
N LYS A 69 -11.68 0.76 -11.57
CA LYS A 69 -10.94 0.07 -12.62
C LYS A 69 -9.46 0.10 -12.23
N PRO A 70 -8.97 -0.94 -11.53
CA PRO A 70 -7.57 -0.99 -11.15
C PRO A 70 -6.66 -0.90 -12.36
N PRO A 71 -5.53 -0.20 -12.25
CA PRO A 71 -4.60 -0.08 -13.35
C PRO A 71 -3.88 -1.39 -13.63
N GLU A 72 -3.44 -1.58 -14.86
CA GLU A 72 -2.44 -2.60 -15.15
C GLU A 72 -1.13 -2.18 -14.51
N ALA A 73 -0.46 -3.12 -13.84
CA ALA A 73 0.76 -2.84 -13.11
C ALA A 73 1.84 -3.86 -13.43
N THR A 74 3.08 -3.43 -13.35
CA THR A 74 4.24 -4.29 -13.49
C THR A 74 4.63 -4.81 -12.12
N GLY A 75 4.81 -6.13 -11.97
CA GLY A 75 5.33 -6.73 -10.75
C GLY A 75 6.81 -6.39 -10.61
N ALA A 76 7.14 -5.71 -9.51
CA ALA A 76 8.52 -5.30 -9.24
C ALA A 76 8.63 -4.95 -7.76
N GLN A 77 9.85 -4.82 -7.26
CA GLN A 77 10.09 -4.35 -5.91
C GLN A 77 10.20 -2.82 -5.89
N LEU A 78 9.75 -2.23 -4.79
CA LEU A 78 9.93 -0.81 -4.51
C LEU A 78 10.83 -0.63 -3.30
N ARG A 79 11.68 0.38 -3.35
CA ARG A 79 12.52 0.77 -2.24
C ARG A 79 12.29 2.24 -1.93
N TRP A 80 12.10 2.55 -0.64
CA TRP A 80 12.04 3.91 -0.14
C TRP A 80 13.45 4.51 -0.16
N ASN A 81 13.61 5.61 -0.85
CA ASN A 81 14.88 6.31 -1.03
C ASN A 81 14.81 7.74 -0.48
N GLY A 82 13.95 7.96 0.47
CA GLY A 82 13.83 9.24 1.13
C GLY A 82 14.54 9.27 2.46
N ARG A 83 14.02 10.09 3.36
CA ARG A 83 14.56 10.25 4.70
C ARG A 83 14.63 8.90 5.43
N SER A 84 15.75 8.66 6.13
CA SER A 84 15.92 7.47 6.95
C SER A 84 14.86 7.40 8.06
N ILE A 85 14.33 6.20 8.29
CA ILE A 85 13.30 5.96 9.30
C ILE A 85 13.91 5.08 10.39
N PRO A 86 13.94 5.55 11.65
CA PRO A 86 14.46 4.74 12.75
C PRO A 86 13.69 3.43 12.90
N ARG A 87 14.37 2.38 13.36
CA ARG A 87 13.76 1.08 13.65
C ARG A 87 12.59 1.27 14.63
N GLY A 88 11.45 0.66 14.29
CA GLY A 88 10.23 0.75 15.08
C GLY A 88 9.42 2.03 14.87
N ALA A 89 9.89 2.95 14.04
CA ALA A 89 9.19 4.20 13.77
C ALA A 89 8.38 4.13 12.48
N SER A 90 7.53 5.14 12.27
CA SER A 90 6.73 5.31 11.06
C SER A 90 6.88 6.72 10.52
N LEU A 91 6.85 6.85 9.20
CA LEU A 91 6.87 8.14 8.52
C LEU A 91 5.60 8.30 7.70
N ARG A 92 4.82 9.34 7.96
CA ARG A 92 3.60 9.62 7.19
C ARG A 92 3.97 10.29 5.87
N LEU A 93 3.49 9.72 4.76
CA LEU A 93 3.74 10.25 3.42
C LEU A 93 2.71 11.31 3.02
N ASN A 94 1.44 11.15 3.43
CA ASN A 94 0.38 12.10 3.11
C ASN A 94 0.24 13.18 4.19
N GLU A 95 1.27 13.99 4.38
CA GLU A 95 1.34 15.01 5.44
C GLU A 95 0.28 16.09 5.31
N SER A 96 -0.18 16.39 4.10
CA SER A 96 -1.18 17.44 3.85
C SER A 96 -2.59 17.05 4.25
N GLY A 97 -2.80 15.82 4.71
CA GLY A 97 -4.08 15.32 5.18
C GLY A 97 -4.44 13.96 4.59
N PRO A 98 -5.50 13.33 5.10
CA PRO A 98 -5.89 12.01 4.66
C PRO A 98 -6.33 12.00 3.20
N TRP A 99 -6.05 10.88 2.52
CA TRP A 99 -6.53 10.62 1.18
C TRP A 99 -7.87 9.90 1.23
N ASP A 100 -8.72 10.15 0.23
CA ASP A 100 -9.99 9.46 0.10
C ASP A 100 -9.80 7.96 -0.10
N ILE A 101 -10.68 7.17 0.52
CA ILE A 101 -10.70 5.72 0.39
C ILE A 101 -11.96 5.33 -0.36
N LEU A 102 -11.78 4.76 -1.54
CA LEU A 102 -12.86 4.23 -2.36
C LEU A 102 -12.81 2.70 -2.33
N PHE A 103 -13.98 2.07 -2.28
CA PHE A 103 -14.09 0.63 -2.27
C PHE A 103 -15.09 0.15 -3.30
N ASP A 104 -14.65 -0.81 -4.12
CA ASP A 104 -15.50 -1.51 -5.07
C ASP A 104 -15.81 -2.91 -4.52
N PRO A 105 -17.05 -3.15 -4.04
CA PRO A 105 -17.39 -4.45 -3.44
C PRO A 105 -17.43 -5.60 -4.45
N ILE A 106 -17.60 -5.31 -5.71
CA ILE A 106 -17.64 -6.37 -6.75
C ILE A 106 -16.23 -6.89 -6.99
N GLY A 107 -15.27 -5.99 -7.24
CA GLY A 107 -13.89 -6.38 -7.48
C GLY A 107 -13.07 -6.58 -6.22
N GLN A 108 -13.59 -6.20 -5.05
CA GLN A 108 -12.85 -6.20 -3.78
C GLN A 108 -11.58 -5.36 -3.86
N ASN A 109 -11.68 -4.19 -4.50
CA ASN A 109 -10.58 -3.26 -4.66
C ASN A 109 -10.77 -2.04 -3.78
N LEU A 110 -9.68 -1.61 -3.14
CA LEU A 110 -9.58 -0.34 -2.44
C LEU A 110 -8.66 0.58 -3.21
N ARG A 111 -9.02 1.86 -3.24
CA ARG A 111 -8.16 2.91 -3.76
C ARG A 111 -8.00 3.97 -2.67
N ILE A 112 -6.78 4.14 -2.21
CA ILE A 112 -6.42 5.19 -1.24
C ILE A 112 -5.56 6.19 -1.99
N GLY A 113 -6.12 7.33 -2.37
CA GLY A 113 -5.41 8.17 -3.30
C GLY A 113 -5.69 9.64 -3.20
N SER A 114 -4.69 10.40 -3.67
CA SER A 114 -4.81 11.83 -3.90
C SER A 114 -5.50 12.10 -5.25
N THR A 115 -5.62 13.37 -5.61
CA THR A 115 -6.17 13.78 -6.90
C THR A 115 -5.14 13.75 -8.03
N ILE A 116 -3.87 13.50 -7.71
CA ILE A 116 -2.79 13.46 -8.69
C ILE A 116 -2.83 12.13 -9.44
N VAL A 117 -2.68 12.21 -10.77
CA VAL A 117 -2.60 11.02 -11.63
C VAL A 117 -1.14 10.62 -11.77
N GLY A 118 -0.86 9.34 -11.53
CA GLY A 118 0.49 8.80 -11.66
C GLY A 118 0.85 8.40 -13.07
N ASP A 119 2.14 8.17 -13.28
CA ASP A 119 2.71 7.76 -14.56
C ASP A 119 3.35 6.37 -14.51
N GLN A 120 3.52 5.80 -13.31
CA GLN A 120 4.03 4.43 -13.13
C GLN A 120 3.17 3.67 -12.14
N PHE A 121 2.97 2.37 -12.43
CA PHE A 121 2.13 1.49 -11.64
C PHE A 121 2.90 0.21 -11.33
N VAL A 122 3.19 -0.02 -10.05
CA VAL A 122 4.07 -1.10 -9.60
C VAL A 122 3.35 -1.97 -8.60
N ALA A 123 3.13 -3.24 -8.97
CA ALA A 123 2.63 -4.26 -8.04
C ALA A 123 3.81 -4.74 -7.18
N PHE A 124 3.94 -4.16 -5.99
CA PHE A 124 5.16 -4.27 -5.19
C PHE A 124 5.06 -5.27 -4.03
N ALA A 125 3.86 -5.69 -3.68
CA ALA A 125 3.61 -6.58 -2.55
C ALA A 125 2.29 -7.32 -2.76
N PRO A 126 1.99 -8.36 -1.97
CA PRO A 126 0.73 -9.10 -2.12
C PRO A 126 -0.48 -8.18 -2.08
N GLY A 127 -1.27 -8.18 -3.15
CA GLY A 127 -2.49 -7.38 -3.26
C GLY A 127 -2.28 -5.88 -3.31
N ALA A 128 -1.06 -5.39 -3.48
CA ALA A 128 -0.77 -3.97 -3.38
C ALA A 128 -0.06 -3.43 -4.62
N THR A 129 -0.61 -2.35 -5.17
CA THR A 129 -0.03 -1.63 -6.31
C THR A 129 0.17 -0.17 -5.93
N ALA A 130 1.36 0.34 -6.18
CA ALA A 130 1.68 1.75 -6.02
C ALA A 130 1.49 2.48 -7.34
N GLU A 131 0.79 3.60 -7.29
CA GLU A 131 0.74 4.55 -8.38
C GLU A 131 1.68 5.70 -8.04
N LEU A 132 2.68 5.91 -8.89
CA LEU A 132 3.74 6.86 -8.65
C LEU A 132 3.67 8.01 -9.68
N SER A 133 3.95 9.21 -9.22
CA SER A 133 4.15 10.38 -10.07
C SER A 133 5.53 10.94 -9.79
N HIS A 134 6.42 10.88 -10.77
CA HIS A 134 7.81 11.33 -10.61
C HIS A 134 8.49 10.69 -9.38
N GLY A 135 8.23 9.40 -9.15
CA GLY A 135 8.80 8.64 -8.04
C GLY A 135 8.13 8.85 -6.69
N SER A 136 7.11 9.70 -6.59
CA SER A 136 6.35 9.90 -5.37
C SER A 136 5.06 9.12 -5.40
N LEU A 137 4.68 8.53 -4.28
CA LEU A 137 3.42 7.78 -4.16
C LEU A 137 2.24 8.76 -4.16
N VAL A 138 1.32 8.57 -5.10
CA VAL A 138 0.11 9.41 -5.21
C VAL A 138 -1.17 8.62 -4.99
N CYS A 139 -1.10 7.29 -5.07
CA CYS A 139 -2.24 6.42 -4.83
C CYS A 139 -1.77 5.02 -4.49
N LEU A 140 -2.49 4.37 -3.58
CA LEU A 140 -2.29 2.98 -3.22
C LEU A 140 -3.53 2.19 -3.63
N TRP A 141 -3.34 1.18 -4.47
CA TRP A 141 -4.39 0.27 -4.91
C TRP A 141 -4.24 -1.05 -4.18
N LEU A 142 -5.32 -1.52 -3.57
CA LEU A 142 -5.32 -2.76 -2.79
C LEU A 142 -6.38 -3.71 -3.31
N LYS A 143 -5.99 -4.95 -3.54
CA LYS A 143 -6.89 -6.04 -3.93
C LYS A 143 -7.03 -6.96 -2.73
N LEU A 144 -8.23 -7.01 -2.17
CA LEU A 144 -8.51 -7.87 -1.01
C LEU A 144 -8.84 -9.29 -1.49
N SER A 145 -8.13 -10.28 -0.95
CA SER A 145 -8.46 -11.70 -1.20
C SER A 145 -9.71 -12.12 -0.44
N ALA A 146 -9.92 -11.54 0.73
CA ALA A 146 -11.13 -11.77 1.53
C ALA A 146 -11.32 -10.66 2.55
N ARG A 147 -12.58 -10.47 2.96
CA ARG A 147 -12.95 -9.69 4.16
C ARG A 147 -13.52 -10.70 5.17
N VAL A 148 -12.84 -10.81 6.27
CA VAL A 148 -13.11 -11.86 7.27
C VAL A 148 -13.81 -11.31 8.49
#